data_88186f7247272ba28a01653bf41954a5
#
_entry.id   88186f7247272ba28a01653bf41954a5
#
_cell.length_a   1.000
_cell.length_b   1.000
_cell.length_c   1.000
_cell.angle_alpha   90.00
_cell.angle_beta   90.00
_cell.angle_gamma   90.00
#
_symmetry.space_group_name_H-M   'P 1'
#
loop_
_entity.id
_entity.type
_entity.pdbx_description
1 polymer ?
#
loop_
_entity_poly.entity_id
_entity_poly.type
_entity_poly.pdbx_seq_one_letter_code
_entity_poly.pdbx_strand_id
1 'polypeptide(L)'
;MHWMQTVSEVHRRPRGMTLLELMIAVAIVAIVAAIAYPSYQSHLISSRRAAAQSHLMDIAQREQQYFLDARSYASDLATLNITTPSDVSSYYTIAIATSSAPPTFTVTATPVTGTLQASDGALSINNTGTKTSSNNSW
;
A
#
# COMPACT_ATOMS: atom_id res chain seq x y z
N MET A 1 64.14 12.63 -38.56
CA MET A 1 63.70 11.22 -38.52
C MET A 1 62.40 11.16 -37.68
N HIS A 2 61.26 11.10 -38.39
CA HIS A 2 59.92 11.05 -37.77
C HIS A 2 59.49 9.58 -37.68
N TRP A 3 59.36 9.05 -36.48
CA TRP A 3 58.72 7.74 -36.25
C TRP A 3 57.24 7.97 -36.04
N MET A 4 56.43 7.77 -37.07
CA MET A 4 54.98 7.63 -36.94
C MET A 4 54.70 6.26 -36.36
N GLN A 5 54.27 6.22 -35.10
CA GLN A 5 53.62 5.05 -34.51
C GLN A 5 52.15 5.02 -34.93
N THR A 6 51.83 4.13 -35.85
CA THR A 6 50.44 3.79 -36.18
C THR A 6 49.87 2.97 -35.03
N VAL A 7 49.03 3.62 -34.23
CA VAL A 7 48.19 2.93 -33.24
C VAL A 7 47.12 2.15 -34.02
N SER A 8 47.29 0.85 -34.12
CA SER A 8 46.25 -0.04 -34.67
C SER A 8 45.06 -0.07 -33.71
N GLU A 9 44.00 0.67 -34.06
CA GLU A 9 42.71 0.54 -33.37
C GLU A 9 42.17 -0.88 -33.60
N VAL A 10 42.17 -1.67 -32.53
CA VAL A 10 41.52 -2.97 -32.51
C VAL A 10 40.03 -2.74 -32.56
N HIS A 11 39.45 -2.76 -33.74
CA HIS A 11 38.03 -2.72 -34.00
C HIS A 11 37.38 -4.01 -33.40
N ARG A 12 36.94 -3.96 -32.18
CA ARG A 12 36.14 -5.03 -31.59
C ARG A 12 34.78 -5.04 -32.31
N ARG A 13 34.60 -5.99 -33.22
CA ARG A 13 33.32 -6.23 -33.88
C ARG A 13 32.30 -6.58 -32.79
N PRO A 14 31.16 -5.88 -32.72
CA PRO A 14 30.08 -6.28 -31.80
C PRO A 14 29.66 -7.71 -32.15
N ARG A 15 29.77 -8.62 -31.19
CA ARG A 15 29.26 -9.99 -31.31
C ARG A 15 27.77 -9.94 -31.26
N GLY A 16 27.10 -10.29 -32.33
CA GLY A 16 25.67 -10.49 -32.35
C GLY A 16 25.28 -11.61 -31.37
N MET A 17 24.17 -11.41 -30.63
CA MET A 17 23.62 -12.40 -29.72
C MET A 17 23.02 -13.58 -30.51
N THR A 18 23.28 -14.81 -30.07
CA THR A 18 22.69 -15.98 -30.72
C THR A 18 21.24 -16.16 -30.32
N LEU A 19 20.42 -16.79 -31.17
CA LEU A 19 19.02 -17.09 -30.87
C LEU A 19 18.91 -17.96 -29.62
N LEU A 20 19.82 -18.93 -29.45
CA LEU A 20 19.89 -19.79 -28.27
C LEU A 20 20.16 -19.00 -26.98
N GLU A 21 21.08 -18.05 -27.02
CA GLU A 21 21.43 -17.18 -25.90
C GLU A 21 20.24 -16.31 -25.46
N LEU A 22 19.49 -15.79 -26.44
CA LEU A 22 18.26 -15.05 -26.18
C LEU A 22 17.17 -15.93 -25.53
N MET A 23 17.00 -17.17 -26.01
CA MET A 23 16.04 -18.13 -25.43
C MET A 23 16.40 -18.47 -23.98
N ILE A 24 17.66 -18.69 -23.67
CA ILE A 24 18.13 -18.96 -22.30
C ILE A 24 17.91 -17.74 -21.40
N ALA A 25 18.23 -16.55 -21.89
CA ALA A 25 18.03 -15.32 -21.13
C ALA A 25 16.55 -15.09 -20.78
N VAL A 26 15.62 -15.29 -21.74
CA VAL A 26 14.17 -15.17 -21.51
C VAL A 26 13.68 -16.25 -20.53
N ALA A 27 14.19 -17.47 -20.62
CA ALA A 27 13.83 -18.55 -19.70
C ALA A 27 14.24 -18.21 -18.25
N ILE A 28 15.43 -17.68 -18.04
CA ILE A 28 15.91 -17.26 -16.72
C ILE A 28 15.05 -16.12 -16.17
N VAL A 29 14.76 -15.09 -16.98
CA VAL A 29 13.89 -13.97 -16.59
C VAL A 29 12.50 -14.45 -16.20
N ALA A 30 11.92 -15.39 -16.96
CA ALA A 30 10.61 -15.96 -16.66
C ALA A 30 10.57 -16.67 -15.30
N ILE A 31 11.60 -17.45 -14.96
CA ILE A 31 11.71 -18.15 -13.67
C ILE A 31 11.83 -17.14 -12.52
N VAL A 32 12.68 -16.13 -12.65
CA VAL A 32 12.86 -15.07 -11.64
C VAL A 32 11.56 -14.28 -11.46
N ALA A 33 10.90 -13.91 -12.55
CA ALA A 33 9.63 -13.19 -12.50
C ALA A 33 8.52 -14.00 -11.80
N ALA A 34 8.45 -15.32 -12.02
CA ALA A 34 7.47 -16.19 -11.38
C ALA A 34 7.59 -16.20 -9.84
N ILE A 35 8.79 -16.05 -9.31
CA ILE A 35 9.04 -16.00 -7.86
C ILE A 35 8.87 -14.57 -7.32
N ALA A 36 9.33 -13.57 -8.06
CA ALA A 36 9.32 -12.17 -7.63
C ALA A 36 7.91 -11.55 -7.61
N TYR A 37 7.04 -11.95 -8.53
CA TYR A 37 5.72 -11.35 -8.70
C TYR A 37 4.80 -11.52 -7.47
N PRO A 38 4.59 -12.73 -6.89
CA PRO A 38 3.75 -12.89 -5.71
C PRO A 38 4.33 -12.18 -4.47
N SER A 39 5.65 -12.15 -4.32
CA SER A 39 6.32 -11.42 -3.24
C SER A 39 6.07 -9.91 -3.35
N TYR A 40 6.12 -9.36 -4.55
CA TYR A 40 5.81 -7.95 -4.80
C TYR A 40 4.35 -7.61 -4.46
N GLN A 41 3.39 -8.47 -4.83
CA GLN A 41 1.98 -8.25 -4.51
C GLN A 41 1.72 -8.24 -3.00
N SER A 42 2.29 -9.17 -2.24
CA SER A 42 2.13 -9.21 -0.78
C SER A 42 2.71 -7.97 -0.11
N HIS A 43 3.82 -7.46 -0.61
CA HIS A 43 4.43 -6.23 -0.13
C HIS A 43 3.55 -4.99 -0.39
N LEU A 44 2.91 -4.92 -1.57
CA LEU A 44 1.95 -3.85 -1.88
C LEU A 44 0.73 -3.89 -0.96
N ILE A 45 0.16 -5.07 -0.70
CA ILE A 45 -0.97 -5.25 0.21
C ILE A 45 -0.60 -4.76 1.62
N SER A 46 0.56 -5.17 2.13
CA SER A 46 1.08 -4.73 3.43
C SER A 46 1.29 -3.21 3.52
N SER A 47 1.84 -2.60 2.49
CA SER A 47 2.07 -1.16 2.42
C SER A 47 0.76 -0.36 2.44
N ARG A 48 -0.23 -0.79 1.66
CA ARG A 48 -1.57 -0.17 1.62
C ARG A 48 -2.30 -0.34 2.95
N ARG A 49 -2.16 -1.51 3.58
CA ARG A 49 -2.68 -1.77 4.92
C ARG A 49 -2.09 -0.79 5.94
N ALA A 50 -0.78 -0.59 5.94
CA ALA A 50 -0.12 0.35 6.84
C ALA A 50 -0.61 1.80 6.63
N ALA A 51 -0.87 2.22 5.39
CA ALA A 51 -1.45 3.52 5.09
C ALA A 51 -2.88 3.64 5.65
N ALA A 52 -3.72 2.61 5.51
CA ALA A 52 -5.06 2.58 6.08
C ALA A 52 -5.04 2.61 7.62
N GLN A 53 -4.14 1.86 8.26
CA GLN A 53 -3.96 1.89 9.71
C GLN A 53 -3.57 3.27 10.23
N SER A 54 -2.63 3.94 9.55
CA SER A 54 -2.22 5.31 9.89
C SER A 54 -3.42 6.27 9.79
N HIS A 55 -4.17 6.18 8.71
CA HIS A 55 -5.35 7.02 8.51
C HIS A 55 -6.46 6.78 9.54
N LEU A 56 -6.71 5.51 9.93
CA LEU A 56 -7.65 5.19 11.02
C LEU A 56 -7.20 5.78 12.37
N MET A 57 -5.91 5.77 12.66
CA MET A 57 -5.38 6.40 13.88
C MET A 57 -5.53 7.91 13.86
N ASP A 58 -5.32 8.57 12.73
CA ASP A 58 -5.54 10.01 12.57
C ASP A 58 -7.01 10.37 12.78
N ILE A 59 -7.94 9.60 12.23
CA ILE A 59 -9.37 9.79 12.45
C ILE A 59 -9.70 9.62 13.92
N ALA A 60 -9.22 8.57 14.57
CA ALA A 60 -9.46 8.33 15.99
C ALA A 60 -8.96 9.48 16.88
N GLN A 61 -7.81 10.06 16.59
CA GLN A 61 -7.30 11.25 17.28
C GLN A 61 -8.22 12.46 17.08
N ARG A 62 -8.70 12.69 15.86
CA ARG A 62 -9.63 13.80 15.55
C ARG A 62 -10.97 13.59 16.26
N GLU A 63 -11.48 12.38 16.34
CA GLU A 63 -12.68 12.05 17.10
C GLU A 63 -12.53 12.37 18.58
N GLN A 64 -11.40 12.07 19.20
CA GLN A 64 -11.12 12.42 20.59
C GLN A 64 -11.07 13.94 20.78
N GLN A 65 -10.46 14.68 19.87
CA GLN A 65 -10.45 16.14 19.92
C GLN A 65 -11.85 16.73 19.76
N TYR A 66 -12.63 16.25 18.80
CA TYR A 66 -14.00 16.69 18.56
C TYR A 66 -14.89 16.43 19.77
N PHE A 67 -14.71 15.29 20.45
CA PHE A 67 -15.46 14.95 21.66
C PHE A 67 -15.22 15.92 22.81
N LEU A 68 -14.01 16.48 22.95
CA LEU A 68 -13.72 17.46 23.99
C LEU A 68 -14.54 18.74 23.84
N ASP A 69 -14.84 19.14 22.60
CA ASP A 69 -15.57 20.36 22.29
C ASP A 69 -17.10 20.09 22.21
N ALA A 70 -17.49 19.05 21.46
CA ALA A 70 -18.88 18.77 21.13
C ALA A 70 -19.59 17.83 22.12
N ARG A 71 -18.84 17.16 23.01
CA ARG A 71 -19.36 16.12 23.95
C ARG A 71 -20.06 14.94 23.24
N SER A 72 -19.83 14.79 21.95
CA SER A 72 -20.31 13.71 21.08
C SER A 72 -19.25 13.40 20.04
N TYR A 73 -19.31 12.20 19.48
CA TYR A 73 -18.44 11.83 18.35
C TYR A 73 -19.08 12.22 17.01
N ALA A 74 -18.24 12.47 16.01
CA ALA A 74 -18.69 12.81 14.66
C ALA A 74 -19.13 11.55 13.91
N SER A 75 -20.22 11.63 13.17
CA SER A 75 -20.73 10.50 12.38
C SER A 75 -20.10 10.38 10.98
N ASP A 76 -19.31 11.35 10.59
CA ASP A 76 -18.70 11.42 9.26
C ASP A 76 -17.36 12.17 9.25
N LEU A 77 -16.56 11.91 8.19
CA LEU A 77 -15.23 12.52 8.01
C LEU A 77 -15.31 14.02 7.72
N ALA A 78 -16.39 14.49 7.10
CA ALA A 78 -16.56 15.90 6.76
C ALA A 78 -16.68 16.77 8.02
N THR A 79 -17.40 16.29 9.02
CA THR A 79 -17.52 16.94 10.35
C THR A 79 -16.18 17.07 11.05
N LEU A 80 -15.28 16.08 10.87
CA LEU A 80 -13.92 16.11 11.39
C LEU A 80 -12.94 16.94 10.53
N ASN A 81 -13.42 17.44 9.39
CA ASN A 81 -12.59 18.12 8.39
C ASN A 81 -11.41 17.25 7.93
N ILE A 82 -11.67 15.95 7.71
CA ILE A 82 -10.70 14.96 7.23
C ILE A 82 -11.09 14.49 5.83
N THR A 83 -10.11 14.44 4.94
CA THR A 83 -10.24 13.83 3.63
C THR A 83 -9.42 12.54 3.60
N THR A 84 -10.00 11.44 3.11
CA THR A 84 -9.27 10.19 2.92
C THR A 84 -8.28 10.34 1.74
N PRO A 85 -6.98 10.10 1.95
CA PRO A 85 -5.99 10.15 0.89
C PRO A 85 -6.26 9.14 -0.22
N SER A 86 -5.85 9.44 -1.46
CA SER A 86 -6.13 8.59 -2.62
C SER A 86 -5.49 7.21 -2.56
N ASP A 87 -4.36 7.08 -1.90
CA ASP A 87 -3.65 5.82 -1.64
C ASP A 87 -4.40 4.90 -0.66
N VAL A 88 -5.31 5.46 0.15
CA VAL A 88 -6.22 4.71 1.01
C VAL A 88 -7.57 4.52 0.31
N SER A 89 -8.20 5.58 -0.19
CA SER A 89 -9.56 5.54 -0.76
C SER A 89 -9.70 4.66 -2.00
N SER A 90 -8.60 4.43 -2.73
CA SER A 90 -8.58 3.50 -3.87
C SER A 90 -8.69 2.03 -3.47
N TYR A 91 -8.39 1.70 -2.23
CA TYR A 91 -8.29 0.30 -1.73
C TYR A 91 -9.16 0.00 -0.52
N TYR A 92 -9.58 1.02 0.22
CA TYR A 92 -10.43 0.90 1.40
C TYR A 92 -11.53 1.94 1.41
N THR A 93 -12.71 1.52 1.82
CA THR A 93 -13.83 2.40 2.14
C THR A 93 -13.81 2.65 3.64
N ILE A 94 -13.81 3.93 4.05
CA ILE A 94 -13.80 4.33 5.46
C ILE A 94 -15.22 4.65 5.90
N ALA A 95 -15.62 4.10 7.04
CA ALA A 95 -16.92 4.37 7.68
C ALA A 95 -16.74 4.63 9.18
N ILE A 96 -17.52 5.57 9.72
CA ILE A 96 -17.59 5.87 11.15
C ILE A 96 -18.97 5.46 11.64
N ALA A 97 -19.00 4.65 12.69
CA ALA A 97 -20.21 4.30 13.42
C ALA A 97 -20.12 4.90 14.81
N THR A 98 -21.17 5.60 15.27
CA THR A 98 -21.21 6.25 16.57
C THR A 98 -22.41 5.81 17.39
N SER A 99 -22.29 5.89 18.72
CA SER A 99 -23.40 5.74 19.69
C SER A 99 -23.38 6.92 20.65
N SER A 100 -24.55 7.34 21.11
CA SER A 100 -24.71 8.48 22.05
C SER A 100 -24.85 8.07 23.50
N ALA A 101 -25.19 6.83 23.78
CA ALA A 101 -25.48 6.37 25.17
C ALA A 101 -24.97 4.93 25.40
N PRO A 102 -23.76 4.71 25.94
CA PRO A 102 -22.70 5.72 26.17
C PRO A 102 -22.09 6.24 24.88
N PRO A 103 -21.47 7.42 24.89
CA PRO A 103 -20.79 7.94 23.72
C PRO A 103 -19.63 7.03 23.30
N THR A 104 -19.70 6.49 22.09
CA THR A 104 -18.65 5.63 21.50
C THR A 104 -18.53 5.90 20.02
N PHE A 105 -17.37 5.58 19.46
CA PHE A 105 -17.20 5.49 18.02
C PHE A 105 -16.43 4.22 17.63
N THR A 106 -16.62 3.80 16.41
CA THR A 106 -15.78 2.80 15.73
C THR A 106 -15.54 3.25 14.30
N VAL A 107 -14.29 3.39 13.93
CA VAL A 107 -13.89 3.68 12.55
C VAL A 107 -13.45 2.38 11.91
N THR A 108 -13.99 2.08 10.74
CA THR A 108 -13.72 0.85 10.00
C THR A 108 -13.21 1.18 8.60
N ALA A 109 -12.12 0.53 8.20
CA ALA A 109 -11.61 0.50 6.83
C ALA A 109 -11.96 -0.86 6.23
N THR A 110 -12.86 -0.88 5.25
CA THR A 110 -13.27 -2.09 4.54
C THR A 110 -12.58 -2.16 3.19
N PRO A 111 -11.87 -3.26 2.86
CA PRO A 111 -11.22 -3.40 1.56
C PRO A 111 -12.22 -3.34 0.42
N VAL A 112 -11.86 -2.63 -0.67
CA VAL A 112 -12.69 -2.54 -1.87
C VAL A 112 -12.67 -3.88 -2.61
N THR A 113 -13.86 -4.42 -2.89
CA THR A 113 -14.02 -5.66 -3.66
C THR A 113 -13.48 -5.52 -5.09
N GLY A 114 -12.92 -6.60 -5.63
CA GLY A 114 -12.32 -6.59 -6.97
C GLY A 114 -10.90 -6.04 -7.05
N THR A 115 -10.32 -5.63 -5.94
CA THR A 115 -8.89 -5.26 -5.83
C THR A 115 -8.08 -6.38 -5.18
N LEU A 116 -6.75 -6.34 -5.32
CA LEU A 116 -5.84 -7.25 -4.60
C LEU A 116 -5.97 -7.11 -3.08
N GLN A 117 -6.46 -5.96 -2.61
CA GLN A 117 -6.66 -5.69 -1.19
C GLN A 117 -7.87 -6.43 -0.59
N ALA A 118 -8.79 -6.93 -1.43
CA ALA A 118 -10.03 -7.57 -0.97
C ALA A 118 -9.81 -8.75 0.01
N SER A 119 -8.67 -9.44 -0.09
CA SER A 119 -8.30 -10.57 0.79
C SER A 119 -7.69 -10.14 2.13
N ASP A 120 -7.35 -8.87 2.30
CA ASP A 120 -6.63 -8.37 3.49
C ASP A 120 -7.52 -8.29 4.75
N GLY A 121 -8.83 -8.21 4.55
CA GLY A 121 -9.80 -8.08 5.63
C GLY A 121 -9.99 -6.65 6.13
N ALA A 122 -11.08 -6.42 6.84
CA ALA A 122 -11.41 -5.12 7.41
C ALA A 122 -10.56 -4.82 8.64
N LEU A 123 -10.23 -3.53 8.81
CA LEU A 123 -9.51 -2.98 9.95
C LEU A 123 -10.44 -2.05 10.71
N SER A 124 -10.41 -2.05 12.05
CA SER A 124 -11.16 -1.07 12.83
C SER A 124 -10.42 -0.60 14.08
N ILE A 125 -10.76 0.60 14.52
CA ILE A 125 -10.31 1.19 15.78
C ILE A 125 -11.51 1.85 16.47
N ASN A 126 -11.59 1.73 17.79
CA ASN A 126 -12.69 2.31 18.57
C ASN A 126 -12.23 3.41 19.53
N ASN A 127 -13.17 4.00 20.27
CA ASN A 127 -12.94 5.07 21.25
C ASN A 127 -12.01 4.68 22.41
N THR A 128 -11.84 3.40 22.70
CA THR A 128 -10.88 2.90 23.72
C THR A 128 -9.50 2.65 23.16
N GLY A 129 -9.27 2.90 21.86
CA GLY A 129 -8.03 2.60 21.18
C GLY A 129 -7.85 1.11 20.83
N THR A 130 -8.90 0.29 21.03
CA THR A 130 -8.86 -1.13 20.65
C THR A 130 -8.84 -1.24 19.13
N LYS A 131 -7.86 -1.97 18.64
CA LYS A 131 -7.62 -2.22 17.22
C LYS A 131 -7.99 -3.65 16.88
N THR A 132 -8.78 -3.84 15.84
CA THR A 132 -9.20 -5.18 15.38
C THR A 132 -8.99 -5.33 13.89
N SER A 133 -8.78 -6.57 13.47
CA SER A 133 -8.69 -6.96 12.07
C SER A 133 -9.44 -8.27 11.87
N SER A 134 -10.12 -8.42 10.74
CA SER A 134 -10.89 -9.64 10.46
C SER A 134 -10.05 -10.83 10.03
N ASN A 135 -8.86 -10.62 9.44
CA ASN A 135 -8.06 -11.73 8.88
C ASN A 135 -6.65 -11.85 9.47
N ASN A 136 -6.09 -10.77 9.97
CA ASN A 136 -4.71 -10.72 10.46
C ASN A 136 -4.61 -9.90 11.74
N SER A 137 -3.44 -9.93 12.36
CA SER A 137 -3.11 -8.94 13.40
C SER A 137 -3.14 -7.53 12.81
N TRP A 138 -3.47 -6.59 13.68
CA TRP A 138 -3.41 -5.17 13.32
C TRP A 138 -1.97 -4.78 12.95
#